data_5251e79a720f11bab7ac1d9d81ee84c0
#
_entry.id   5251e79a720f11bab7ac1d9d81ee84c0
#
_cell.length_a   1.000
_cell.length_b   1.000
_cell.length_c   1.000
_cell.angle_alpha   90.00
_cell.angle_beta   90.00
_cell.angle_gamma   90.00
#
_symmetry.space_group_name_H-M   'P 1'
#
loop_
_entity.id
_entity.type
_entity.pdbx_description
1 polymer ?
#
loop_
_entity_poly.entity_id
_entity_poly.type
_entity_poly.pdbx_seq_one_letter_code
_entity_poly.pdbx_strand_id
1 'polypeptide(L)'
;MTLTTEKNGNALTVRLSGELNALTAQDFSDLLDKELDGIQTLILDFAECDYVSSAGLRLLLGTFKKLKAVKGKMELINVGENFMDVLENTGLDAVFGVC
;
A
#
# COMPACT_ATOMS: atom_id res chain seq x y z
N MET A 1 -3.55 -4.78 -13.41
CA MET A 1 -2.56 -4.08 -12.55
C MET A 1 -1.20 -4.74 -12.67
N THR A 2 -0.18 -3.94 -12.73
CA THR A 2 1.20 -4.43 -12.73
C THR A 2 1.83 -4.10 -11.39
N LEU A 3 2.45 -5.10 -10.77
CA LEU A 3 3.12 -4.97 -9.49
C LEU A 3 4.60 -5.26 -9.68
N THR A 4 5.44 -4.30 -9.32
CA THR A 4 6.90 -4.43 -9.40
C THR A 4 7.47 -4.33 -8.01
N THR A 5 8.34 -5.26 -7.63
CA THR A 5 8.91 -5.29 -6.29
C THR A 5 10.41 -5.09 -6.32
N GLU A 6 10.91 -4.47 -5.26
CA GLU A 6 12.34 -4.33 -5.03
C GLU A 6 12.59 -4.54 -3.54
N LYS A 7 13.37 -5.55 -3.22
CA LYS A 7 13.69 -5.89 -1.84
C LYS A 7 15.12 -5.47 -1.52
N ASN A 8 15.28 -4.78 -0.39
CA ASN A 8 16.59 -4.30 0.03
C ASN A 8 16.70 -4.52 1.55
N GLY A 9 17.33 -5.62 1.95
CA GLY A 9 17.39 -6.00 3.35
C GLY A 9 15.99 -6.34 3.86
N ASN A 10 15.54 -5.65 4.91
CA ASN A 10 14.21 -5.81 5.47
C ASN A 10 13.21 -4.77 4.95
N ALA A 11 13.55 -4.07 3.89
CA ALA A 11 12.67 -3.09 3.23
C ALA A 11 12.19 -3.65 1.90
N LEU A 12 10.89 -3.54 1.67
CA LEU A 12 10.25 -3.96 0.42
C LEU A 12 9.57 -2.75 -0.20
N THR A 13 9.90 -2.47 -1.46
CA THR A 13 9.22 -1.43 -2.24
C THR A 13 8.33 -2.12 -3.26
N VAL A 14 7.06 -1.73 -3.32
CA VAL A 14 6.12 -2.23 -4.32
C VAL A 14 5.62 -1.04 -5.12
N ARG A 15 5.81 -1.11 -6.43
CA ARG A 15 5.25 -0.12 -7.35
C ARG A 15 3.98 -0.69 -7.94
N LEU A 16 2.88 0.07 -7.81
CA LEU A 16 1.58 -0.33 -8.32
C LEU A 16 1.28 0.48 -9.57
N SER A 17 0.95 -0.20 -10.66
CA SER A 17 0.57 0.45 -11.92
C SER A 17 -0.84 -0.01 -12.29
N GLY A 18 -1.77 0.94 -12.45
CA GLY A 18 -3.15 0.67 -12.76
C GLY A 18 -4.05 1.10 -11.61
N GLU A 19 -5.24 0.51 -11.54
CA GLU A 19 -6.22 0.85 -10.51
C GLU A 19 -6.21 -0.19 -9.39
N LEU A 20 -6.26 0.28 -8.15
CA LEU A 20 -6.38 -0.60 -6.99
C LEU A 20 -7.87 -0.74 -6.66
N ASN A 21 -8.49 -1.76 -7.22
CA ASN A 21 -9.92 -2.05 -7.06
C ASN A 21 -10.12 -3.45 -6.47
N ALA A 22 -11.38 -3.91 -6.41
CA ALA A 22 -11.70 -5.20 -5.78
C ALA A 22 -10.99 -6.38 -6.44
N LEU A 23 -10.80 -6.34 -7.76
CA LEU A 23 -10.12 -7.42 -8.48
C LEU A 23 -8.60 -7.37 -8.27
N THR A 24 -8.01 -6.19 -8.44
CA THR A 24 -6.56 -6.03 -8.35
C THR A 24 -6.07 -6.07 -6.91
N ALA A 25 -6.95 -5.77 -5.94
CA ALA A 25 -6.60 -5.89 -4.52
C ALA A 25 -6.23 -7.33 -4.16
N GLN A 26 -6.86 -8.30 -4.80
CA GLN A 26 -6.54 -9.71 -4.54
C GLN A 26 -5.11 -10.04 -4.99
N ASP A 27 -4.73 -9.58 -6.19
CA ASP A 27 -3.36 -9.79 -6.69
C ASP A 27 -2.33 -9.17 -5.77
N PHE A 28 -2.61 -7.97 -5.29
CA PHE A 28 -1.73 -7.25 -4.37
C PHE A 28 -1.65 -7.98 -3.02
N SER A 29 -2.78 -8.46 -2.53
CA SER A 29 -2.82 -9.23 -1.28
C SER A 29 -1.99 -10.51 -1.38
N ASP A 30 -2.11 -11.22 -2.50
CA ASP A 30 -1.34 -12.44 -2.74
C ASP A 30 0.16 -12.15 -2.79
N LEU A 31 0.55 -11.06 -3.41
CA LEU A 31 1.94 -10.64 -3.46
C LEU A 31 2.47 -10.34 -2.05
N LEU A 32 1.70 -9.60 -1.26
CA LEU A 32 2.10 -9.25 0.09
C LEU A 32 2.23 -10.49 0.97
N ASP A 33 1.32 -11.46 0.83
CA ASP A 33 1.39 -12.70 1.59
C ASP A 33 2.70 -13.47 1.31
N LYS A 34 3.20 -13.37 0.08
CA LYS A 34 4.46 -14.01 -0.30
C LYS A 34 5.68 -13.24 0.19
N GLU A 35 5.62 -11.91 0.15
CA GLU A 35 6.84 -11.08 0.24
C GLU A 35 7.02 -10.38 1.58
N LEU A 36 5.98 -10.30 2.42
CA LEU A 36 6.07 -9.55 3.67
C LEU A 36 6.84 -10.25 4.79
N ASP A 37 7.09 -11.53 4.68
CA ASP A 37 7.78 -12.28 5.74
C ASP A 37 9.19 -11.70 5.93
N GLY A 38 9.50 -11.29 7.16
CA GLY A 38 10.80 -10.69 7.49
C GLY A 38 10.94 -9.22 7.11
N ILE A 39 9.90 -8.61 6.54
CA ILE A 39 9.93 -7.21 6.15
C ILE A 39 9.52 -6.33 7.32
N GLN A 40 10.33 -5.29 7.59
CA GLN A 40 10.04 -4.29 8.63
C GLN A 40 9.52 -2.98 8.03
N THR A 41 9.93 -2.65 6.80
CA THR A 41 9.48 -1.43 6.13
C THR A 41 8.89 -1.79 4.79
N LEU A 42 7.62 -1.41 4.59
CA LEU A 42 6.95 -1.58 3.30
C LEU A 42 6.73 -0.19 2.70
N ILE A 43 7.26 0.00 1.49
CA ILE A 43 7.09 1.25 0.75
C ILE A 43 6.20 0.97 -0.44
N LEU A 44 5.09 1.70 -0.54
CA LEU A 44 4.14 1.56 -1.63
C LEU A 44 4.21 2.80 -2.52
N ASP A 45 4.57 2.60 -3.77
CA ASP A 45 4.73 3.68 -4.75
C ASP A 45 3.49 3.74 -5.63
N PHE A 46 2.77 4.85 -5.54
CA PHE A 46 1.52 5.09 -6.26
C PHE A 46 1.66 6.04 -7.44
N ALA A 47 2.88 6.25 -7.93
CA ALA A 47 3.10 7.17 -9.06
C ALA A 47 2.25 6.81 -10.29
N GLU A 48 2.01 5.50 -10.50
CA GLU A 48 1.24 5.00 -11.63
C GLU A 48 -0.15 4.48 -11.22
N CYS A 49 -0.59 4.77 -9.98
CA CYS A 49 -1.88 4.30 -9.46
C CYS A 49 -2.62 5.45 -8.81
N ASP A 50 -3.59 6.00 -9.51
CA ASP A 50 -4.33 7.20 -9.08
C ASP A 50 -5.76 6.87 -8.60
N TYR A 51 -6.11 5.60 -8.52
CA TYR A 51 -7.45 5.19 -8.09
C TYR A 51 -7.36 4.08 -7.05
N VAL A 52 -8.16 4.21 -6.01
CA VAL A 52 -8.30 3.17 -4.99
C VAL A 52 -9.78 3.01 -4.65
N SER A 53 -10.24 1.76 -4.59
CA SER A 53 -11.59 1.41 -4.15
C SER A 53 -11.61 1.18 -2.63
N SER A 54 -12.82 1.03 -2.07
CA SER A 54 -12.95 0.69 -0.65
C SER A 54 -12.30 -0.65 -0.32
N ALA A 55 -12.31 -1.60 -1.26
CA ALA A 55 -11.60 -2.87 -1.08
C ALA A 55 -10.09 -2.65 -1.00
N GLY A 56 -9.55 -1.76 -1.84
CA GLY A 56 -8.14 -1.39 -1.80
C GLY A 56 -7.76 -0.71 -0.49
N LEU A 57 -8.58 0.22 -0.02
CA LEU A 57 -8.35 0.89 1.25
C LEU A 57 -8.35 -0.09 2.43
N ARG A 58 -9.27 -1.04 2.40
CA ARG A 58 -9.35 -2.07 3.44
C ARG A 58 -8.09 -2.91 3.46
N LEU A 59 -7.57 -3.26 2.29
CA LEU A 59 -6.32 -4.01 2.18
C LEU A 59 -5.15 -3.21 2.74
N LEU A 60 -5.05 -1.94 2.38
CA LEU A 60 -3.97 -1.08 2.89
C LEU A 60 -4.04 -0.98 4.41
N LEU A 61 -5.22 -0.81 4.97
CA LEU A 61 -5.40 -0.72 6.41
C LEU A 61 -5.02 -2.04 7.10
N GLY A 62 -5.44 -3.18 6.53
CA GLY A 62 -5.08 -4.49 7.06
C GLY A 62 -3.58 -4.74 7.04
N THR A 63 -2.93 -4.34 5.96
CA THR A 63 -1.48 -4.45 5.82
C THR A 63 -0.76 -3.57 6.84
N PHE A 64 -1.26 -2.36 7.03
CA PHE A 64 -0.72 -1.43 8.01
C PHE A 64 -0.76 -2.04 9.42
N LYS A 65 -1.88 -2.65 9.78
CA LYS A 65 -2.05 -3.29 11.08
C LYS A 65 -1.09 -4.47 11.27
N LYS A 66 -0.88 -5.27 10.21
CA LYS A 66 0.06 -6.39 10.25
C LYS A 66 1.48 -5.91 10.52
N LEU A 67 1.89 -4.83 9.86
CA LEU A 67 3.22 -4.27 10.05
C LEU A 67 3.38 -3.69 11.45
N LYS A 68 2.35 -3.01 11.96
CA LYS A 68 2.39 -2.49 13.33
C LYS A 68 2.55 -3.60 14.36
N ALA A 69 1.95 -4.75 14.13
CA ALA A 69 2.05 -5.89 15.03
C ALA A 69 3.48 -6.40 15.19
N VAL A 70 4.31 -6.23 14.16
CA VAL A 70 5.73 -6.61 14.20
C VAL A 70 6.64 -5.39 14.34
N LYS A 71 6.09 -4.26 14.76
CA LYS A 71 6.79 -2.98 14.95
C LYS A 71 7.45 -2.47 13.66
N GLY A 72 6.85 -2.82 12.52
CA GLY A 72 7.27 -2.34 11.22
C GLY A 72 6.56 -1.06 10.85
N LYS A 73 6.79 -0.58 9.64
CA LYS A 73 6.10 0.59 9.14
C LYS A 73 5.76 0.47 7.66
N MET A 74 4.74 1.20 7.27
CA MET A 74 4.25 1.26 5.90
C MET A 74 4.28 2.71 5.45
N GLU A 75 4.94 2.97 4.32
CA GLU A 75 5.03 4.30 3.74
C GLU A 75 4.36 4.30 2.38
N LEU A 76 3.57 5.35 2.10
CA LEU A 76 2.97 5.58 0.80
C LEU A 76 3.70 6.76 0.16
N ILE A 77 4.23 6.55 -1.04
CA ILE A 77 4.97 7.60 -1.75
C ILE A 77 4.33 7.88 -3.11
N ASN A 78 4.57 9.07 -3.62
CA ASN A 78 4.06 9.52 -4.93
C ASN A 78 2.55 9.43 -5.02
N VAL A 79 1.86 9.74 -3.93
CA VAL A 79 0.40 9.71 -3.87
C VAL A 79 -0.13 10.89 -4.65
N GLY A 80 -0.93 10.61 -5.69
CA GLY A 80 -1.54 11.64 -6.52
C GLY A 80 -2.69 12.33 -5.83
N GLU A 81 -3.20 13.39 -6.47
CA GLU A 81 -4.23 14.24 -5.90
C GLU A 81 -5.54 13.49 -5.65
N ASN A 82 -5.99 12.71 -6.62
CA ASN A 82 -7.24 11.94 -6.47
C ASN A 82 -7.16 10.91 -5.36
N PHE A 83 -6.04 10.21 -5.28
CA PHE A 83 -5.82 9.23 -4.22
C PHE A 83 -5.75 9.92 -2.86
N MET A 84 -5.07 11.04 -2.78
CA MET A 84 -4.95 11.82 -1.55
C MET A 84 -6.32 12.30 -1.07
N ASP A 85 -7.20 12.73 -1.97
CA ASP A 85 -8.56 13.15 -1.64
C ASP A 85 -9.33 12.02 -0.94
N VAL A 86 -9.18 10.79 -1.44
CA VAL A 86 -9.82 9.62 -0.85
C VAL A 86 -9.26 9.36 0.56
N LEU A 87 -7.95 9.47 0.72
CA LEU A 87 -7.32 9.27 2.03
C LEU A 87 -7.78 10.34 3.02
N GLU A 88 -7.85 11.59 2.60
CA GLU A 88 -8.31 12.69 3.45
C GLU A 88 -9.78 12.52 3.85
N ASN A 89 -10.63 12.14 2.90
CA ASN A 89 -12.05 11.96 3.15
C ASN A 89 -12.35 10.83 4.12
N THR A 90 -11.48 9.83 4.17
CA THR A 90 -11.63 8.68 5.06
C THR A 90 -10.84 8.80 6.36
N GLY A 91 -10.02 9.85 6.48
CA GLY A 91 -9.14 10.03 7.64
C GLY A 91 -7.91 9.14 7.63
N LEU A 92 -7.71 8.37 6.57
CA LEU A 92 -6.59 7.44 6.48
C LEU A 92 -5.26 8.13 6.18
N ASP A 93 -5.28 9.37 5.69
CA ASP A 93 -4.07 10.18 5.50
C ASP A 93 -3.31 10.30 6.83
N ALA A 94 -4.00 10.58 7.91
CA ALA A 94 -3.40 10.66 9.23
C ALA A 94 -2.91 9.30 9.74
N VAL A 95 -3.68 8.24 9.45
CA VAL A 95 -3.34 6.88 9.88
C VAL A 95 -2.04 6.42 9.20
N PHE A 96 -1.92 6.66 7.89
CA PHE A 96 -0.74 6.26 7.12
C PHE A 96 0.40 7.27 7.17
N GLY A 97 0.19 8.41 7.79
CA GLY A 97 1.21 9.45 7.87
C GLY A 97 1.49 10.16 6.56
N VAL A 98 0.51 10.23 5.69
CA VAL A 98 0.60 10.90 4.38
C VAL A 98 -0.10 12.23 4.48
N CYS A 99 0.64 13.30 4.66
CA CYS A 99 0.05 14.63 4.80
C CYS A 99 0.60 15.59 3.78
#